data_8b9eaa5449a8558826c5252ddb066567
#
_entry.id   8b9eaa5449a8558826c5252ddb066567
#
_cell.length_a   1.000
_cell.length_b   1.000
_cell.length_c   1.000
_cell.angle_alpha   90.00
_cell.angle_beta   90.00
_cell.angle_gamma   90.00
#
_symmetry.space_group_name_H-M   'P 1'
#
loop_
_entity.id
_entity.type
_entity.pdbx_description
1 polymer ?
#
loop_
_entity_poly.entity_id
_entity_poly.type
_entity_poly.pdbx_seq_one_letter_code
_entity_poly.pdbx_strand_id
1 'polypeptide(L)' 'MDYPATKEDIVKHAQDKGGDSEVIDALKKIEDREYDGPSGVSAAVFN' A
#
# COMPACT_ATOMS: atom_id res chain seq x y z
N MET A 1 6.53 -0.14 9.38
CA MET A 1 5.28 0.63 9.19
C MET A 1 4.28 0.24 10.25
N ASP A 2 3.62 1.21 10.84
CA ASP A 2 2.61 0.95 11.86
C ASP A 2 1.25 0.69 11.23
N TYR A 3 0.59 -0.34 11.69
CA TYR A 3 -0.78 -0.63 11.30
C TYR A 3 -1.73 -0.28 12.43
N PRO A 4 -2.95 0.12 12.11
CA PRO A 4 -3.51 0.25 10.77
C PRO A 4 -2.85 1.38 9.98
N ALA A 5 -2.76 1.21 8.68
CA ALA A 5 -2.17 2.20 7.79
C ALA A 5 -3.15 2.54 6.66
N THR A 6 -3.14 3.81 6.25
CA THR A 6 -3.98 4.24 5.14
C THR A 6 -3.27 3.97 3.82
N LYS A 7 -4.02 4.04 2.72
CA LYS A 7 -3.44 3.92 1.37
C LYS A 7 -2.27 4.90 1.20
N GLU A 8 -2.46 6.14 1.62
CA GLU A 8 -1.44 7.17 1.50
C GLU A 8 -0.17 6.80 2.26
N ASP A 9 -0.32 6.28 3.46
CA ASP A 9 0.82 5.84 4.27
C ASP A 9 1.57 4.70 3.60
N ILE A 10 0.82 3.76 3.02
CA ILE A 10 1.40 2.60 2.35
C ILE A 10 2.19 3.03 1.11
N VAL A 11 1.62 3.90 0.29
CA VAL A 11 2.27 4.42 -0.90
C VAL A 11 3.53 5.19 -0.53
N LYS A 12 3.43 6.04 0.47
CA LYS A 12 4.55 6.84 0.95
C LYS A 12 5.67 5.97 1.46
N HIS A 13 5.32 4.93 2.22
CA HIS A 13 6.31 4.00 2.75
C HIS A 13 7.03 3.25 1.63
N ALA A 14 6.29 2.82 0.62
CA ALA A 14 6.87 2.13 -0.54
C ALA A 14 7.85 3.04 -1.29
N GLN A 15 7.50 4.31 -1.46
CA GLN A 15 8.36 5.29 -2.12
C GLN A 15 9.62 5.53 -1.30
N ASP A 16 9.48 5.62 0.00
CA ASP A 16 10.59 5.85 0.92
C ASP A 16 11.58 4.69 0.91
N LYS A 17 11.09 3.48 0.72
CA LYS A 17 11.92 2.27 0.65
C LYS A 17 12.49 2.03 -0.75
N GLY A 18 12.22 2.90 -1.70
CA GLY A 18 12.72 2.77 -3.05
C GLY A 18 12.03 1.69 -3.87
N GLY A 19 10.74 1.49 -3.61
CA GLY A 19 9.95 0.50 -4.35
C GLY A 19 9.87 0.80 -5.83
N ASP A 20 9.67 -0.25 -6.63
CA ASP A 20 9.52 -0.13 -8.08
C ASP A 20 8.30 0.71 -8.43
N SER A 21 8.39 1.45 -9.53
CA SER A 21 7.28 2.28 -9.97
C SER A 21 6.03 1.45 -10.27
N GLU A 22 6.19 0.22 -10.74
CA GLU A 22 5.08 -0.69 -10.96
C GLU A 22 4.35 -1.03 -9.66
N VAL A 23 5.10 -1.28 -8.60
CA VAL A 23 4.55 -1.59 -7.28
C VAL A 23 3.81 -0.37 -6.74
N ILE A 24 4.43 0.80 -6.84
CA ILE A 24 3.84 2.04 -6.37
C ILE A 24 2.56 2.35 -7.14
N ASP A 25 2.57 2.14 -8.44
CA ASP A 25 1.41 2.36 -9.27
C ASP A 25 0.26 1.42 -8.89
N ALA A 26 0.58 0.16 -8.61
CA ALA A 26 -0.40 -0.80 -8.14
C ALA A 26 -1.01 -0.38 -6.81
N LEU A 27 -0.18 0.11 -5.90
CA LEU A 27 -0.64 0.58 -4.59
C LEU A 27 -1.54 1.81 -4.72
N LYS A 28 -1.29 2.65 -5.71
CA LYS A 28 -2.12 3.82 -5.97
C LYS A 28 -3.51 3.45 -6.47
N LYS A 29 -3.67 2.25 -6.99
CA LYS A 29 -4.95 1.77 -7.53
C LYS A 29 -5.83 1.09 -6.50
N ILE A 30 -5.31 0.78 -5.32
CA ILE A 30 -6.10 0.14 -4.26
C ILE A 30 -7.08 1.15 -3.67
N GLU A 31 -8.08 0.64 -2.96
CA GLU A 31 -9.08 1.49 -2.33
C GLU A 31 -8.46 2.41 -1.30
N ASP A 32 -8.94 3.64 -1.27
CA ASP A 32 -8.48 4.65 -0.32
C ASP A 32 -9.18 4.41 1.02
N ARG A 33 -8.60 3.49 1.80
CA ARG A 33 -9.12 3.13 3.11
C ARG A 33 -7.98 2.68 4.02
N GLU A 34 -8.31 2.43 5.26
CA GLU A 34 -7.38 1.92 6.25
C GLU A 34 -7.18 0.42 6.09
N TYR A 35 -5.96 -0.04 6.24
CA TYR A 35 -5.61 -1.46 6.15
C TYR A 35 -5.02 -1.92 7.46
N ASP A 36 -5.54 -3.04 7.97
CA ASP A 36 -5.16 -3.55 9.28
C ASP A 36 -3.83 -4.29 9.29
N GLY A 37 -3.32 -4.65 8.13
CA GLY A 37 -2.07 -5.38 8.06
C GLY A 37 -1.66 -5.66 6.62
N PRO A 38 -0.47 -6.25 6.42
CA PRO A 38 0.06 -6.48 5.07
C PRO A 38 -0.78 -7.42 4.23
N SER A 39 -1.48 -8.37 4.84
CA SER A 39 -2.34 -9.28 4.10
C SER A 39 -3.52 -8.54 3.46
N GLY A 40 -4.04 -7.51 4.14
CA GLY A 40 -5.10 -6.68 3.59
C GLY A 40 -4.64 -5.90 2.37
N VAL A 41 -3.41 -5.39 2.42
CA VAL A 41 -2.80 -4.67 1.31
C VAL A 41 -2.58 -5.61 0.13
N SER A 42 -2.03 -6.78 0.38
CA SER A 42 -1.78 -7.78 -0.67
C SER A 42 -3.07 -8.19 -1.37
N ALA A 43 -4.13 -8.43 -0.60
CA ALA A 43 -5.43 -8.78 -1.16
C ALA A 43 -5.97 -7.67 -2.07
N ALA A 44 -5.80 -6.41 -1.66
CA ALA A 44 -6.25 -5.27 -2.44
C ALA A 44 -5.48 -5.15 -3.77
N VAL A 45 -4.19 -5.44 -3.74
CA VAL A 45 -3.34 -5.35 -4.93
C VAL A 45 -3.65 -6.47 -5.92
N PHE A 46 -3.85 -7.68 -5.42
CA PHE A 46 -4.07 -8.85 -6.28
C PHE A 46 -5.53 -9.14 -6.61
N ASN A 47 -6.42 -8.41 -6.02
CA ASN A 47 -7.84 -8.67 -6.21
C ASN A 47 -8.38 -8.02 -7.50
#